data_02a0c06fec0ec50aeb78ded0c39da8fa
#
_entry.id   02a0c06fec0ec50aeb78ded0c39da8fa
#
_cell.length_a   1.000
_cell.length_b   1.000
_cell.length_c   1.000
_cell.angle_alpha   90.00
_cell.angle_beta   90.00
_cell.angle_gamma   90.00
#
_symmetry.space_group_name_H-M   'P 1'
#
loop_
_entity.id
_entity.type
_entity.pdbx_description
1 polymer ?
#
loop_
_entity_poly.entity_id
_entity_poly.type
_entity_poly.pdbx_seq_one_letter_code
_entity_poly.pdbx_strand_id
1 'polypeptide(L)'
;MVMPASWMNADLHCHSNVSDGTLPPETLATRAKANGVELWSLTDHDEIRGQQRALAAARELGLPYLTGTEISVSFIDVTVHIVGLGFDPDDAALAAGLAATRGGRRERALEMAESLARVGIPGAFEGALKFVGNPDLISRTHFARHLVEAGVCSDTSEVFRRFLTEGKPGYVPHRWARLADAVRWITEAGGLAVIAHPARYRFSANEEHALFTEFIGHGGRGVEVVTGSHSAAEALRYAGVALEYGLLASRGSDFHSPGESHTDLGALPALPGTLTPVWDALQHRIVQPQ
;
A
#
# COMPACT_ATOMS: atom_id res chain seq x y z
N MET A 1 9.50 12.75 -30.64
CA MET A 1 9.30 11.30 -30.47
C MET A 1 8.51 11.16 -29.18
N VAL A 2 7.24 10.73 -29.25
CA VAL A 2 6.44 10.51 -28.04
C VAL A 2 6.98 9.24 -27.40
N MET A 3 7.47 9.36 -26.15
CA MET A 3 7.94 8.20 -25.38
C MET A 3 6.77 7.24 -25.13
N PRO A 4 6.97 5.92 -25.22
CA PRO A 4 5.92 4.97 -24.85
C PRO A 4 5.44 5.24 -23.41
N ALA A 5 4.15 5.16 -23.14
CA ALA A 5 3.57 5.41 -21.82
C ALA A 5 4.15 4.52 -20.71
N SER A 6 4.67 3.35 -21.08
CA SER A 6 5.36 2.42 -20.16
C SER A 6 6.69 2.96 -19.59
N TRP A 7 7.22 4.07 -20.11
CA TRP A 7 8.49 4.66 -19.67
C TRP A 7 8.31 5.81 -18.67
N MET A 8 7.06 6.21 -18.41
CA MET A 8 6.76 7.20 -17.38
C MET A 8 7.30 6.74 -16.01
N ASN A 9 8.04 7.63 -15.33
CA ASN A 9 8.47 7.38 -13.95
C ASN A 9 7.29 7.61 -12.99
N ALA A 10 6.31 6.72 -13.05
CA ALA A 10 5.20 6.76 -12.11
C ALA A 10 5.59 6.10 -10.78
N ASP A 11 5.14 6.65 -9.66
CA ASP A 11 5.18 6.00 -8.35
C ASP A 11 3.80 6.09 -7.72
N LEU A 12 3.05 4.97 -7.77
CA LEU A 12 1.63 4.91 -7.43
C LEU A 12 1.37 4.16 -6.13
N HIS A 13 2.41 3.98 -5.28
CA HIS A 13 2.27 3.31 -4.00
C HIS A 13 3.28 3.83 -2.98
N CYS A 14 2.82 4.64 -2.03
CA CYS A 14 3.62 5.08 -0.89
C CYS A 14 2.74 5.49 0.28
N HIS A 15 3.34 5.57 1.48
CA HIS A 15 2.64 5.82 2.73
C HIS A 15 3.18 7.05 3.45
N SER A 16 2.24 7.86 3.97
CA SER A 16 2.55 9.02 4.79
C SER A 16 2.35 8.73 6.28
N ASN A 17 2.67 9.73 7.10
CA ASN A 17 2.39 9.68 8.54
C ASN A 17 0.89 9.79 8.88
N VAL A 18 0.02 9.87 7.88
CA VAL A 18 -1.44 9.73 8.07
C VAL A 18 -1.81 8.28 8.32
N SER A 19 -1.04 7.31 7.78
CA SER A 19 -1.14 5.88 8.12
C SER A 19 0.09 5.42 8.91
N ASP A 20 1.04 4.77 8.27
CA ASP A 20 2.21 4.19 8.93
C ASP A 20 3.55 4.51 8.25
N GLY A 21 3.56 5.46 7.32
CA GLY A 21 4.79 6.11 6.88
C GLY A 21 5.34 7.07 7.95
N THR A 22 6.52 7.64 7.74
CA THR A 22 7.14 8.57 8.68
C THR A 22 7.12 10.02 8.22
N LEU A 23 6.87 10.28 6.94
CA LEU A 23 6.89 11.61 6.36
C LEU A 23 5.46 12.13 6.12
N PRO A 24 5.21 13.44 6.29
CA PRO A 24 3.94 14.04 5.91
C PRO A 24 3.74 14.02 4.38
N PRO A 25 2.47 14.06 3.88
CA PRO A 25 2.16 14.05 2.45
C PRO A 25 2.95 15.07 1.63
N GLU A 26 3.14 16.28 2.14
CA GLU A 26 3.84 17.36 1.47
C GLU A 26 5.34 17.06 1.25
N THR A 27 5.94 16.41 2.25
CA THR A 27 7.36 16.02 2.17
C THR A 27 7.53 14.86 1.18
N LEU A 28 6.57 13.93 1.12
CA LEU A 28 6.56 12.85 0.13
C LEU A 28 6.43 13.41 -1.29
N ALA A 29 5.51 14.36 -1.53
CA ALA A 29 5.38 15.03 -2.82
C ALA A 29 6.69 15.72 -3.26
N THR A 30 7.34 16.44 -2.33
CA THR A 30 8.64 17.09 -2.58
C THR A 30 9.71 16.05 -2.91
N ARG A 31 9.76 14.94 -2.18
CA ARG A 31 10.72 13.85 -2.41
C ARG A 31 10.48 13.16 -3.75
N ALA A 32 9.24 12.84 -4.07
CA ALA A 32 8.85 12.24 -5.34
C ALA A 32 9.28 13.14 -6.51
N LYS A 33 8.96 14.44 -6.43
CA LYS A 33 9.37 15.42 -7.46
C LYS A 33 10.89 15.52 -7.60
N ALA A 34 11.62 15.59 -6.50
CA ALA A 34 13.08 15.66 -6.49
C ALA A 34 13.74 14.42 -7.12
N ASN A 35 13.12 13.25 -6.96
CA ASN A 35 13.58 11.99 -7.53
C ASN A 35 13.08 11.76 -8.98
N GLY A 36 12.46 12.75 -9.61
CA GLY A 36 12.03 12.69 -11.00
C GLY A 36 10.78 11.87 -11.25
N VAL A 37 9.91 11.71 -10.25
CA VAL A 37 8.59 11.10 -10.45
C VAL A 37 7.75 12.01 -11.34
N GLU A 38 7.12 11.43 -12.37
CA GLU A 38 6.30 12.11 -13.38
C GLU A 38 4.78 11.93 -13.14
N LEU A 39 4.40 10.92 -12.36
CA LEU A 39 3.03 10.68 -11.90
C LEU A 39 3.09 10.05 -10.51
N TRP A 40 2.40 10.66 -9.55
CA TRP A 40 2.45 10.26 -8.16
C TRP A 40 1.07 9.95 -7.57
N SER A 41 1.02 9.01 -6.62
CA SER A 41 -0.15 8.73 -5.80
C SER A 41 0.27 8.47 -4.34
N LEU A 42 -0.47 9.04 -3.41
CA LEU A 42 -0.39 8.68 -1.99
C LEU A 42 -1.44 7.61 -1.71
N THR A 43 -1.04 6.50 -1.08
CA THR A 43 -1.88 5.32 -0.90
C THR A 43 -1.92 4.84 0.55
N ASP A 44 -2.12 5.74 1.48
CA ASP A 44 -2.20 5.42 2.91
C ASP A 44 -3.14 4.24 3.20
N HIS A 45 -2.75 3.38 4.16
CA HIS A 45 -3.53 2.20 4.54
C HIS A 45 -4.92 2.54 5.08
N ASP A 46 -5.96 2.02 4.44
CA ASP A 46 -7.38 2.15 4.82
C ASP A 46 -7.81 3.60 5.11
N GLU A 47 -7.18 4.59 4.44
CA GLU A 47 -7.32 6.01 4.79
C GLU A 47 -7.20 6.91 3.54
N ILE A 48 -8.00 7.99 3.51
CA ILE A 48 -7.97 8.98 2.43
C ILE A 48 -7.83 10.44 2.92
N ARG A 49 -7.74 10.67 4.24
CA ARG A 49 -7.61 12.04 4.78
C ARG A 49 -6.31 12.75 4.37
N GLY A 50 -5.29 12.01 3.92
CA GLY A 50 -4.07 12.56 3.35
C GLY A 50 -4.22 13.14 1.94
N GLN A 51 -5.29 12.78 1.21
CA GLN A 51 -5.45 13.06 -0.21
C GLN A 51 -5.47 14.54 -0.57
N GLN A 52 -6.20 15.37 0.18
CA GLN A 52 -6.27 16.82 -0.09
C GLN A 52 -4.91 17.49 0.09
N ARG A 53 -4.15 17.10 1.13
CA ARG A 53 -2.79 17.60 1.40
C ARG A 53 -1.82 17.18 0.32
N ALA A 54 -1.86 15.91 -0.08
CA ALA A 54 -1.03 15.36 -1.15
C ALA A 54 -1.30 16.05 -2.50
N LEU A 55 -2.58 16.23 -2.84
CA LEU A 55 -3.00 16.91 -4.06
C LEU A 55 -2.56 18.38 -4.09
N ALA A 56 -2.73 19.10 -2.97
CA ALA A 56 -2.30 20.50 -2.88
C ALA A 56 -0.78 20.64 -3.10
N ALA A 57 0.01 19.81 -2.40
CA ALA A 57 1.46 19.79 -2.56
C ALA A 57 1.91 19.38 -3.98
N ALA A 58 1.25 18.38 -4.57
CA ALA A 58 1.54 17.97 -5.94
C ALA A 58 1.30 19.09 -6.96
N ARG A 59 0.18 19.83 -6.79
CA ARG A 59 -0.12 21.02 -7.64
C ARG A 59 0.95 22.10 -7.53
N GLU A 60 1.36 22.46 -6.31
CA GLU A 60 2.40 23.47 -6.07
C GLU A 60 3.75 23.09 -6.69
N LEU A 61 4.06 21.79 -6.75
CA LEU A 61 5.30 21.25 -7.29
C LEU A 61 5.24 20.97 -8.79
N GLY A 62 4.09 21.16 -9.44
CA GLY A 62 3.93 20.76 -10.82
C GLY A 62 4.09 19.26 -11.03
N LEU A 63 3.55 18.43 -10.11
CA LEU A 63 3.61 16.98 -10.15
C LEU A 63 2.21 16.41 -10.46
N PRO A 64 2.00 15.73 -11.60
CA PRO A 64 0.75 15.03 -11.88
C PRO A 64 0.38 14.05 -10.77
N TYR A 65 -0.92 14.00 -10.40
CA TYR A 65 -1.38 13.26 -9.23
C TYR A 65 -2.60 12.39 -9.53
N LEU A 66 -2.62 11.20 -8.97
CA LEU A 66 -3.80 10.34 -8.86
C LEU A 66 -4.17 10.17 -7.39
N THR A 67 -5.46 10.24 -7.06
CA THR A 67 -5.94 9.83 -5.72
C THR A 67 -5.65 8.35 -5.51
N GLY A 68 -5.29 7.97 -4.26
CA GLY A 68 -4.92 6.60 -3.93
C GLY A 68 -5.25 6.21 -2.49
N THR A 69 -5.44 4.92 -2.28
CA THR A 69 -5.54 4.28 -0.95
C THR A 69 -5.12 2.83 -1.06
N GLU A 70 -4.56 2.25 -0.02
CA GLU A 70 -4.29 0.82 0.05
C GLU A 70 -5.23 0.16 1.06
N ILE A 71 -6.16 -0.67 0.58
CA ILE A 71 -7.19 -1.31 1.40
C ILE A 71 -6.72 -2.68 1.87
N SER A 72 -6.75 -2.90 3.19
CA SER A 72 -6.48 -4.20 3.79
C SER A 72 -7.67 -5.15 3.58
N VAL A 73 -7.38 -6.35 3.06
CA VAL A 73 -8.35 -7.40 2.72
C VAL A 73 -7.93 -8.73 3.31
N SER A 74 -8.88 -9.52 3.80
CA SER A 74 -8.64 -10.92 4.19
C SER A 74 -8.99 -11.84 3.02
N PHE A 75 -8.02 -12.66 2.59
CA PHE A 75 -8.19 -13.68 1.56
C PHE A 75 -7.48 -14.96 1.99
N ILE A 76 -8.20 -16.07 2.12
CA ILE A 76 -7.67 -17.39 2.60
C ILE A 76 -6.77 -17.20 3.83
N ASP A 77 -7.28 -16.51 4.87
CA ASP A 77 -6.58 -16.21 6.14
C ASP A 77 -5.28 -15.36 6.01
N VAL A 78 -4.96 -14.90 4.81
CA VAL A 78 -3.82 -13.99 4.53
C VAL A 78 -4.33 -12.55 4.38
N THR A 79 -3.58 -11.60 4.91
CA THR A 79 -3.81 -10.18 4.62
C THR A 79 -3.29 -9.86 3.22
N VAL A 80 -4.19 -9.54 2.31
CA VAL A 80 -3.90 -9.04 0.96
C VAL A 80 -4.20 -7.55 0.92
N HIS A 81 -3.47 -6.79 0.14
CA HIS A 81 -3.72 -5.37 -0.04
C HIS A 81 -4.22 -5.07 -1.46
N ILE A 82 -5.20 -4.18 -1.54
CA ILE A 82 -5.75 -3.71 -2.80
C ILE A 82 -5.54 -2.20 -2.88
N VAL A 83 -4.72 -1.77 -3.81
CA VAL A 83 -4.53 -0.35 -4.10
C VAL A 83 -5.68 0.13 -4.98
N GLY A 84 -6.38 1.16 -4.51
CA GLY A 84 -7.35 1.91 -5.29
C GLY A 84 -6.70 3.16 -5.87
N LEU A 85 -6.87 3.40 -7.16
CA LEU A 85 -6.29 4.55 -7.87
C LEU A 85 -7.37 5.33 -8.62
N GLY A 86 -7.28 6.66 -8.61
CA GLY A 86 -8.09 7.55 -9.43
C GLY A 86 -9.57 7.64 -9.04
N PHE A 87 -9.93 7.26 -7.81
CA PHE A 87 -11.30 7.36 -7.28
C PHE A 87 -11.64 8.81 -6.86
N ASP A 88 -12.93 9.07 -6.69
CA ASP A 88 -13.43 10.29 -6.06
C ASP A 88 -13.14 10.25 -4.54
N PRO A 89 -12.27 11.13 -4.00
CA PRO A 89 -11.93 11.13 -2.59
C PRO A 89 -13.08 11.58 -1.67
N ASP A 90 -14.14 12.16 -2.22
CA ASP A 90 -15.33 12.59 -1.49
C ASP A 90 -16.46 11.53 -1.53
N ASP A 91 -16.21 10.34 -2.10
CA ASP A 91 -17.19 9.26 -2.13
C ASP A 91 -17.47 8.73 -0.72
N ALA A 92 -18.73 8.85 -0.30
CA ALA A 92 -19.16 8.50 1.05
C ALA A 92 -19.15 6.98 1.33
N ALA A 93 -19.38 6.15 0.31
CA ALA A 93 -19.39 4.70 0.46
C ALA A 93 -17.98 4.16 0.64
N LEU A 94 -17.02 4.65 -0.15
CA LEU A 94 -15.60 4.36 0.03
C LEU A 94 -15.12 4.81 1.43
N ALA A 95 -15.42 6.06 1.81
CA ALA A 95 -15.02 6.59 3.12
C ALA A 95 -15.58 5.75 4.28
N ALA A 96 -16.84 5.33 4.21
CA ALA A 96 -17.47 4.48 5.21
C ALA A 96 -16.86 3.06 5.23
N GLY A 97 -16.56 2.48 4.07
CA GLY A 97 -15.88 1.20 3.94
C GLY A 97 -14.49 1.19 4.57
N LEU A 98 -13.70 2.22 4.30
CA LEU A 98 -12.38 2.41 4.92
C LEU A 98 -12.48 2.58 6.44
N ALA A 99 -13.45 3.36 6.93
CA ALA A 99 -13.69 3.52 8.36
C ALA A 99 -14.06 2.19 9.03
N ALA A 100 -14.90 1.37 8.39
CA ALA A 100 -15.23 0.03 8.89
C ALA A 100 -14.01 -0.89 8.92
N THR A 101 -13.15 -0.84 7.90
CA THR A 101 -11.90 -1.63 7.83
C THR A 101 -10.91 -1.22 8.94
N ARG A 102 -10.87 0.05 9.32
CA ARG A 102 -10.07 0.51 10.47
C ARG A 102 -10.60 0.02 11.82
N GLY A 103 -11.87 -0.34 11.89
CA GLY A 103 -12.48 -0.88 13.11
C GLY A 103 -11.74 -2.11 13.62
N GLY A 104 -11.59 -2.21 14.98
CA GLY A 104 -10.89 -3.33 15.61
C GLY A 104 -9.34 -3.25 15.61
N ARG A 105 -8.73 -2.26 14.97
CA ARG A 105 -7.26 -2.09 15.01
C ARG A 105 -6.73 -1.86 16.43
N ARG A 106 -7.46 -1.05 17.23
CA ARG A 106 -7.08 -0.78 18.61
C ARG A 106 -7.15 -2.02 19.49
N GLU A 107 -8.24 -2.78 19.41
CA GLU A 107 -8.44 -4.03 20.14
C GLU A 107 -7.35 -5.04 19.77
N ARG A 108 -7.09 -5.22 18.48
CA ARG A 108 -6.00 -6.05 17.99
C ARG A 108 -4.63 -5.61 18.53
N ALA A 109 -4.36 -4.31 18.57
CA ALA A 109 -3.10 -3.78 19.08
C ALA A 109 -2.92 -4.05 20.58
N LEU A 110 -4.00 -3.98 21.37
CA LEU A 110 -3.96 -4.36 22.78
C LEU A 110 -3.65 -5.85 22.95
N GLU A 111 -4.29 -6.73 22.18
CA GLU A 111 -3.99 -8.16 22.19
C GLU A 111 -2.54 -8.47 21.78
N MET A 112 -2.02 -7.76 20.76
CA MET A 112 -0.61 -7.85 20.36
C MET A 112 0.32 -7.46 21.51
N ALA A 113 0.03 -6.35 22.21
CA ALA A 113 0.83 -5.89 23.33
C ALA A 113 0.81 -6.86 24.52
N GLU A 114 -0.36 -7.42 24.85
CA GLU A 114 -0.48 -8.47 25.87
C GLU A 114 0.35 -9.70 25.51
N SER A 115 0.31 -10.10 24.23
CA SER A 115 1.07 -11.25 23.75
C SER A 115 2.59 -11.02 23.78
N LEU A 116 3.03 -9.81 23.45
CA LEU A 116 4.43 -9.39 23.58
C LEU A 116 4.86 -9.32 25.05
N ALA A 117 4.01 -8.85 25.96
CA ALA A 117 4.31 -8.81 27.40
C ALA A 117 4.56 -10.22 27.98
N ARG A 118 3.83 -11.26 27.50
CA ARG A 118 4.03 -12.65 27.92
C ARG A 118 5.43 -13.20 27.56
N VAL A 119 6.07 -12.62 26.56
CA VAL A 119 7.45 -12.98 26.16
C VAL A 119 8.50 -11.95 26.62
N GLY A 120 8.16 -11.14 27.64
CA GLY A 120 9.10 -10.25 28.31
C GLY A 120 9.25 -8.85 27.67
N ILE A 121 8.26 -8.43 26.82
CA ILE A 121 8.23 -7.12 26.18
C ILE A 121 6.99 -6.35 26.65
N PRO A 122 6.98 -5.81 27.89
CA PRO A 122 5.83 -5.04 28.42
C PRO A 122 5.80 -3.61 27.82
N GLY A 123 4.62 -2.96 27.89
CA GLY A 123 4.46 -1.56 27.48
C GLY A 123 4.49 -1.33 25.97
N ALA A 124 4.33 -2.41 25.18
CA ALA A 124 4.45 -2.32 23.73
C ALA A 124 3.32 -1.49 23.07
N PHE A 125 2.13 -1.43 23.67
CA PHE A 125 1.02 -0.60 23.16
C PHE A 125 1.33 0.89 23.25
N GLU A 126 1.68 1.36 24.45
CA GLU A 126 2.06 2.75 24.71
C GLU A 126 3.31 3.14 23.93
N GLY A 127 4.24 2.22 23.78
CA GLY A 127 5.44 2.39 22.98
C GLY A 127 5.13 2.56 21.50
N ALA A 128 4.26 1.74 20.95
CA ALA A 128 3.83 1.83 19.54
C ALA A 128 3.06 3.13 19.27
N LEU A 129 2.22 3.58 20.20
CA LEU A 129 1.45 4.83 20.07
C LEU A 129 2.32 6.08 19.85
N LYS A 130 3.58 6.08 20.28
CA LYS A 130 4.51 7.20 20.04
C LYS A 130 4.81 7.43 18.55
N PHE A 131 4.66 6.40 17.75
CA PHE A 131 4.95 6.41 16.31
C PHE A 131 3.71 6.59 15.45
N VAL A 132 2.52 6.65 16.07
CA VAL A 132 1.24 6.70 15.36
C VAL A 132 0.79 8.14 15.19
N GLY A 133 0.62 8.61 13.96
CA GLY A 133 0.03 9.91 13.66
C GLY A 133 -1.49 9.96 13.90
N ASN A 134 -2.15 8.82 13.66
CA ASN A 134 -3.59 8.63 13.89
C ASN A 134 -3.83 7.34 14.67
N PRO A 135 -4.30 7.42 15.94
CA PRO A 135 -4.52 6.26 16.81
C PRO A 135 -5.40 5.15 16.20
N ASP A 136 -6.34 5.50 15.31
CA ASP A 136 -7.21 4.54 14.63
C ASP A 136 -6.46 3.68 13.59
N LEU A 137 -5.23 4.05 13.27
CA LEU A 137 -4.37 3.39 12.27
C LEU A 137 -3.17 2.68 12.90
N ILE A 138 -3.20 2.40 14.21
CA ILE A 138 -2.14 1.62 14.85
C ILE A 138 -1.95 0.29 14.11
N SER A 139 -0.70 -0.01 13.74
CA SER A 139 -0.33 -1.13 12.88
C SER A 139 0.90 -1.87 13.44
N ARG A 140 1.21 -3.03 12.86
CA ARG A 140 2.42 -3.79 13.20
C ARG A 140 3.70 -2.98 12.99
N THR A 141 3.72 -2.09 12.01
CA THR A 141 4.87 -1.22 11.71
C THR A 141 5.21 -0.32 12.92
N HIS A 142 4.20 0.22 13.59
CA HIS A 142 4.40 1.05 14.80
C HIS A 142 4.99 0.25 15.96
N PHE A 143 4.54 -0.99 16.15
CA PHE A 143 5.15 -1.92 17.11
C PHE A 143 6.60 -2.23 16.73
N ALA A 144 6.87 -2.47 15.43
CA ALA A 144 8.22 -2.73 14.97
C ALA A 144 9.17 -1.57 15.29
N ARG A 145 8.78 -0.34 15.01
CA ARG A 145 9.55 0.86 15.36
C ARG A 145 9.81 0.98 16.86
N HIS A 146 8.79 0.72 17.67
CA HIS A 146 8.97 0.72 19.13
C HIS A 146 9.99 -0.33 19.59
N LEU A 147 9.93 -1.55 19.07
CA LEU A 147 10.84 -2.62 19.47
C LEU A 147 12.29 -2.34 19.02
N VAL A 148 12.49 -1.62 17.92
CA VAL A 148 13.81 -1.12 17.51
C VAL A 148 14.28 -0.01 18.44
N GLU A 149 13.44 0.99 18.74
CA GLU A 149 13.76 2.07 19.70
C GLU A 149 14.12 1.53 21.08
N ALA A 150 13.40 0.49 21.54
CA ALA A 150 13.63 -0.18 22.80
C ALA A 150 14.87 -1.11 22.80
N GLY A 151 15.60 -1.24 21.69
CA GLY A 151 16.77 -2.08 21.57
C GLY A 151 16.52 -3.59 21.58
N VAL A 152 15.26 -4.03 21.34
CA VAL A 152 14.89 -5.45 21.29
C VAL A 152 15.40 -6.11 19.99
N CYS A 153 15.44 -5.34 18.90
CA CYS A 153 15.94 -5.74 17.59
C CYS A 153 16.75 -4.61 16.95
N SER A 154 17.57 -4.95 15.95
CA SER A 154 18.42 -4.00 15.23
C SER A 154 17.66 -3.18 14.20
N ASP A 155 16.62 -3.76 13.60
CA ASP A 155 15.82 -3.17 12.54
C ASP A 155 14.38 -3.74 12.53
N THR A 156 13.49 -3.08 11.80
CA THR A 156 12.08 -3.47 11.71
C THR A 156 11.89 -4.83 11.04
N SER A 157 12.73 -5.20 10.08
CA SER A 157 12.66 -6.51 9.41
C SER A 157 12.94 -7.65 10.39
N GLU A 158 13.91 -7.47 11.30
CA GLU A 158 14.18 -8.41 12.39
C GLU A 158 12.97 -8.53 13.33
N VAL A 159 12.32 -7.41 13.67
CA VAL A 159 11.12 -7.42 14.51
C VAL A 159 10.01 -8.23 13.87
N PHE A 160 9.70 -7.98 12.59
CA PHE A 160 8.69 -8.75 11.87
C PHE A 160 9.00 -10.25 11.90
N ARG A 161 10.23 -10.64 11.57
CA ARG A 161 10.65 -12.03 11.53
C ARG A 161 10.54 -12.73 12.89
N ARG A 162 10.87 -12.03 13.99
CA ARG A 162 10.89 -12.61 15.34
C ARG A 162 9.57 -12.53 16.08
N PHE A 163 8.76 -11.50 15.84
CA PHE A 163 7.63 -11.18 16.70
C PHE A 163 6.30 -10.94 16.00
N LEU A 164 6.25 -10.44 14.76
CA LEU A 164 5.03 -9.86 14.19
C LEU A 164 4.45 -10.56 12.96
N THR A 165 5.09 -11.62 12.48
CA THR A 165 4.56 -12.49 11.42
C THR A 165 3.79 -13.66 12.01
N GLU A 166 3.02 -14.37 11.18
CA GLU A 166 2.23 -15.53 11.57
C GLU A 166 3.04 -16.55 12.39
N GLY A 167 2.43 -17.07 13.45
CA GLY A 167 3.06 -18.00 14.38
C GLY A 167 4.06 -17.35 15.35
N LYS A 168 4.21 -16.02 15.36
CA LYS A 168 5.10 -15.29 16.28
C LYS A 168 4.33 -14.66 17.45
N PRO A 169 5.02 -14.39 18.59
CA PRO A 169 4.35 -13.95 19.82
C PRO A 169 3.45 -12.71 19.70
N GLY A 170 3.84 -11.73 18.92
CA GLY A 170 3.07 -10.50 18.73
C GLY A 170 2.11 -10.54 17.53
N TYR A 171 1.96 -11.69 16.88
CA TYR A 171 0.99 -11.81 15.79
C TYR A 171 -0.42 -12.09 16.32
N VAL A 172 -1.36 -11.24 15.93
CA VAL A 172 -2.79 -11.41 16.20
C VAL A 172 -3.52 -11.42 14.86
N PRO A 173 -4.25 -12.50 14.52
CA PRO A 173 -5.09 -12.54 13.34
C PRO A 173 -6.11 -11.42 13.36
N HIS A 174 -6.45 -10.89 12.19
CA HIS A 174 -7.49 -9.89 12.05
C HIS A 174 -8.30 -10.14 10.79
N ARG A 175 -9.61 -9.88 10.86
CA ARG A 175 -10.47 -9.88 9.69
C ARG A 175 -10.59 -8.47 9.13
N TRP A 176 -10.03 -8.29 7.97
CA TRP A 176 -10.13 -7.06 7.19
C TRP A 176 -11.38 -7.05 6.31
N ALA A 177 -11.49 -6.08 5.41
CA ALA A 177 -12.53 -6.06 4.40
C ALA A 177 -12.56 -7.36 3.57
N ARG A 178 -13.70 -7.70 2.98
CA ARG A 178 -13.77 -8.75 1.96
C ARG A 178 -13.21 -8.18 0.65
N LEU A 179 -12.59 -9.04 -0.16
CA LEU A 179 -12.06 -8.66 -1.47
C LEU A 179 -13.13 -7.98 -2.35
N ALA A 180 -14.33 -8.58 -2.40
CA ALA A 180 -15.48 -8.04 -3.12
C ALA A 180 -15.86 -6.61 -2.70
N ASP A 181 -15.85 -6.34 -1.39
CA ASP A 181 -16.23 -5.02 -0.86
C ASP A 181 -15.18 -3.97 -1.20
N ALA A 182 -13.89 -4.28 -1.02
CA ALA A 182 -12.79 -3.38 -1.34
C ALA A 182 -12.78 -3.00 -2.83
N VAL A 183 -12.91 -3.99 -3.72
CA VAL A 183 -12.98 -3.75 -5.18
C VAL A 183 -14.21 -2.93 -5.53
N ARG A 184 -15.37 -3.24 -4.95
CA ARG A 184 -16.63 -2.52 -5.18
C ARG A 184 -16.51 -1.06 -4.74
N TRP A 185 -16.02 -0.76 -3.53
CA TRP A 185 -15.87 0.63 -3.06
C TRP A 185 -14.99 1.46 -3.99
N ILE A 186 -13.86 0.89 -4.45
CA ILE A 186 -12.97 1.57 -5.39
C ILE A 186 -13.66 1.84 -6.74
N THR A 187 -14.32 0.82 -7.30
CA THR A 187 -14.91 0.92 -8.64
C THR A 187 -16.17 1.79 -8.67
N GLU A 188 -17.02 1.72 -7.64
CA GLU A 188 -18.20 2.60 -7.51
C GLU A 188 -17.81 4.07 -7.30
N ALA A 189 -16.69 4.34 -6.60
CA ALA A 189 -16.09 5.67 -6.51
C ALA A 189 -15.38 6.12 -7.81
N GLY A 190 -15.48 5.34 -8.90
CA GLY A 190 -14.92 5.65 -10.22
C GLY A 190 -13.43 5.38 -10.36
N GLY A 191 -12.81 4.67 -9.42
CA GLY A 191 -11.41 4.29 -9.42
C GLY A 191 -11.14 2.93 -10.07
N LEU A 192 -9.86 2.55 -10.06
CA LEU A 192 -9.36 1.27 -10.55
C LEU A 192 -8.68 0.52 -9.41
N ALA A 193 -9.11 -0.74 -9.17
CA ALA A 193 -8.52 -1.60 -8.16
C ALA A 193 -7.30 -2.36 -8.73
N VAL A 194 -6.25 -2.47 -7.91
CA VAL A 194 -4.95 -3.08 -8.23
C VAL A 194 -4.55 -4.02 -7.11
N ILE A 195 -4.16 -5.26 -7.41
CA ILE A 195 -3.52 -6.15 -6.42
C ILE A 195 -2.13 -5.60 -6.11
N ALA A 196 -1.86 -5.26 -4.85
CA ALA A 196 -0.59 -4.73 -4.39
C ALA A 196 0.45 -5.84 -4.17
N HIS A 197 1.72 -5.57 -4.46
CA HIS A 197 2.92 -6.39 -4.17
C HIS A 197 2.67 -7.92 -4.04
N PRO A 198 2.13 -8.60 -5.07
CA PRO A 198 1.61 -9.96 -4.98
C PRO A 198 2.64 -11.02 -4.56
N ALA A 199 3.93 -10.82 -4.81
CA ALA A 199 4.97 -11.76 -4.38
C ALA A 199 5.11 -11.89 -2.85
N ARG A 200 4.58 -10.94 -2.08
CA ARG A 200 4.66 -10.96 -0.60
C ARG A 200 3.76 -12.00 0.04
N TYR A 201 2.68 -12.43 -0.64
CA TYR A 201 1.67 -13.29 -0.04
C TYR A 201 2.06 -14.77 0.06
N ARG A 202 3.08 -15.21 -0.68
CA ARG A 202 3.58 -16.59 -0.68
C ARG A 202 2.50 -17.64 -0.93
N PHE A 203 1.52 -17.31 -1.74
CA PHE A 203 0.47 -18.24 -2.15
C PHE A 203 1.01 -19.40 -2.97
N SER A 204 0.40 -20.58 -2.82
CA SER A 204 0.51 -21.65 -3.79
C SER A 204 -0.08 -21.20 -5.14
N ALA A 205 0.23 -21.89 -6.21
CA ALA A 205 -0.30 -21.58 -7.55
C ALA A 205 -1.85 -21.57 -7.57
N ASN A 206 -2.49 -22.48 -6.82
CA ASN A 206 -3.95 -22.55 -6.75
C ASN A 206 -4.56 -21.39 -5.97
N GLU A 207 -3.96 -20.97 -4.86
CA GLU A 207 -4.41 -19.83 -4.07
C GLU A 207 -4.22 -18.51 -4.83
N GLU A 208 -3.10 -18.37 -5.52
CA GLU A 208 -2.85 -17.21 -6.37
C GLU A 208 -3.85 -17.16 -7.53
N HIS A 209 -4.10 -18.27 -8.21
CA HIS A 209 -5.12 -18.36 -9.25
C HIS A 209 -6.52 -18.00 -8.71
N ALA A 210 -6.88 -18.47 -7.52
CA ALA A 210 -8.13 -18.13 -6.87
C ALA A 210 -8.23 -16.62 -6.59
N LEU A 211 -7.16 -16.00 -6.06
CA LEU A 211 -7.11 -14.56 -5.81
C LEU A 211 -7.36 -13.76 -7.09
N PHE A 212 -6.60 -14.04 -8.16
CA PHE A 212 -6.72 -13.29 -9.41
C PHE A 212 -8.09 -13.48 -10.06
N THR A 213 -8.61 -14.72 -10.04
CA THR A 213 -9.93 -15.04 -10.62
C THR A 213 -11.06 -14.32 -9.87
N GLU A 214 -11.06 -14.37 -8.52
CA GLU A 214 -12.05 -13.69 -7.68
C GLU A 214 -11.95 -12.17 -7.82
N PHE A 215 -10.73 -11.62 -7.80
CA PHE A 215 -10.47 -10.21 -7.97
C PHE A 215 -11.02 -9.66 -9.30
N ILE A 216 -10.75 -10.35 -10.41
CA ILE A 216 -11.27 -9.99 -11.73
C ILE A 216 -12.79 -10.15 -11.79
N GLY A 217 -13.33 -11.21 -11.19
CA GLY A 217 -14.77 -11.46 -11.08
C GLY A 217 -15.53 -10.34 -10.37
N HIS A 218 -14.89 -9.64 -9.45
CA HIS A 218 -15.43 -8.46 -8.77
C HIS A 218 -15.17 -7.13 -9.49
N GLY A 219 -14.48 -7.14 -10.63
CA GLY A 219 -14.18 -5.93 -11.41
C GLY A 219 -12.79 -5.32 -11.17
N GLY A 220 -11.91 -6.05 -10.48
CA GLY A 220 -10.50 -5.66 -10.35
C GLY A 220 -9.78 -5.73 -11.69
N ARG A 221 -8.86 -4.79 -11.96
CA ARG A 221 -8.29 -4.63 -13.30
C ARG A 221 -6.77 -4.45 -13.33
N GLY A 222 -6.11 -4.29 -12.22
CA GLY A 222 -4.67 -4.03 -12.17
C GLY A 222 -3.90 -4.97 -11.26
N VAL A 223 -2.60 -5.07 -11.48
CA VAL A 223 -1.64 -5.75 -10.62
C VAL A 223 -0.35 -4.96 -10.55
N GLU A 224 0.26 -4.86 -9.38
CA GLU A 224 1.62 -4.33 -9.26
C GLU A 224 2.62 -5.32 -9.83
N VAL A 225 3.30 -4.89 -10.88
CA VAL A 225 4.37 -5.65 -11.53
C VAL A 225 5.73 -5.26 -10.96
N VAL A 226 5.97 -3.98 -10.77
CA VAL A 226 7.22 -3.44 -10.22
C VAL A 226 6.92 -2.76 -8.90
N THR A 227 7.50 -3.30 -7.81
CA THR A 227 7.38 -2.70 -6.48
C THR A 227 8.73 -2.66 -5.77
N GLY A 228 8.81 -1.90 -4.68
CA GLY A 228 10.02 -1.86 -3.87
C GLY A 228 10.39 -3.19 -3.20
N SER A 229 9.45 -4.14 -3.14
CA SER A 229 9.64 -5.47 -2.56
C SER A 229 9.84 -6.58 -3.59
N HIS A 230 9.62 -6.32 -4.89
CA HIS A 230 9.82 -7.31 -5.94
C HIS A 230 11.28 -7.35 -6.42
N SER A 231 11.84 -8.54 -6.50
CA SER A 231 13.05 -8.80 -7.27
C SER A 231 12.79 -8.68 -8.78
N ALA A 232 13.84 -8.57 -9.59
CA ALA A 232 13.71 -8.57 -11.05
C ALA A 232 13.02 -9.83 -11.60
N ALA A 233 13.23 -10.99 -10.97
CA ALA A 233 12.58 -12.23 -11.37
C ALA A 233 11.07 -12.22 -11.06
N GLU A 234 10.68 -11.66 -9.90
CA GLU A 234 9.27 -11.49 -9.53
C GLU A 234 8.58 -10.47 -10.43
N ALA A 235 9.23 -9.36 -10.76
CA ALA A 235 8.70 -8.39 -11.71
C ALA A 235 8.43 -9.03 -13.08
N LEU A 236 9.34 -9.87 -13.60
CA LEU A 236 9.12 -10.61 -14.83
C LEU A 236 7.99 -11.64 -14.72
N ARG A 237 7.88 -12.33 -13.58
CA ARG A 237 6.79 -13.26 -13.30
C ARG A 237 5.43 -12.55 -13.34
N TYR A 238 5.30 -11.44 -12.62
CA TYR A 238 4.03 -10.69 -12.57
C TYR A 238 3.73 -9.92 -13.86
N ALA A 239 4.74 -9.61 -14.67
CA ALA A 239 4.52 -9.19 -16.06
C ALA A 239 3.82 -10.30 -16.88
N GLY A 240 4.27 -11.55 -16.73
CA GLY A 240 3.61 -12.71 -17.34
C GLY A 240 2.17 -12.90 -16.83
N VAL A 241 1.96 -12.81 -15.52
CA VAL A 241 0.63 -12.88 -14.90
C VAL A 241 -0.29 -11.76 -15.42
N ALA A 242 0.20 -10.52 -15.53
CA ALA A 242 -0.59 -9.41 -16.08
C ALA A 242 -1.06 -9.71 -17.52
N LEU A 243 -0.20 -10.27 -18.37
CA LEU A 243 -0.56 -10.65 -19.72
C LEU A 243 -1.54 -11.83 -19.75
N GLU A 244 -1.33 -12.86 -18.93
CA GLU A 244 -2.17 -14.06 -18.86
C GLU A 244 -3.61 -13.72 -18.46
N TYR A 245 -3.79 -12.85 -17.45
CA TYR A 245 -5.10 -12.46 -16.93
C TYR A 245 -5.68 -11.21 -17.59
N GLY A 246 -4.97 -10.59 -18.55
CA GLY A 246 -5.41 -9.36 -19.19
C GLY A 246 -5.49 -8.15 -18.26
N LEU A 247 -4.62 -8.11 -17.24
CA LEU A 247 -4.58 -7.05 -16.24
C LEU A 247 -3.67 -5.90 -16.69
N LEU A 248 -4.01 -4.70 -16.24
CA LEU A 248 -3.17 -3.52 -16.38
C LEU A 248 -2.01 -3.59 -15.37
N ALA A 249 -0.86 -3.07 -15.76
CA ALA A 249 0.33 -3.08 -14.93
C ALA A 249 0.46 -1.80 -14.10
N SER A 250 0.70 -1.95 -12.80
CA SER A 250 1.04 -0.85 -11.90
C SER A 250 2.49 -0.95 -11.44
N ARG A 251 3.03 0.19 -10.98
CA ARG A 251 4.30 0.27 -10.26
C ARG A 251 4.21 1.24 -9.10
N GLY A 252 4.87 0.92 -7.99
CA GLY A 252 4.93 1.77 -6.80
C GLY A 252 6.01 1.31 -5.85
N SER A 253 6.67 2.23 -5.18
CA SER A 253 7.81 1.93 -4.31
C SER A 253 7.41 1.24 -3.01
N ASP A 254 6.16 1.38 -2.59
CA ASP A 254 5.70 1.00 -1.25
C ASP A 254 6.56 1.67 -0.16
N PHE A 255 6.92 2.94 -0.42
CA PHE A 255 7.81 3.72 0.43
C PHE A 255 7.10 4.13 1.72
N HIS A 256 7.72 3.85 2.86
CA HIS A 256 7.23 4.22 4.19
C HIS A 256 8.17 5.20 4.91
N SER A 257 9.49 5.07 4.71
CA SER A 257 10.47 5.83 5.47
C SER A 257 11.84 5.81 4.78
N PRO A 258 12.62 6.91 4.86
CA PRO A 258 13.99 6.94 4.34
C PRO A 258 14.93 5.92 5.00
N GLY A 259 14.63 5.49 6.23
CA GLY A 259 15.46 4.55 6.98
C GLY A 259 14.99 3.09 6.95
N GLU A 260 13.78 2.82 6.46
CA GLU A 260 13.17 1.48 6.50
C GLU A 260 12.90 0.92 5.10
N SER A 261 12.61 1.79 4.11
CA SER A 261 12.31 1.37 2.75
C SER A 261 13.60 1.09 1.98
N HIS A 262 13.66 -0.07 1.34
CA HIS A 262 14.81 -0.46 0.50
C HIS A 262 14.85 0.31 -0.82
N THR A 263 13.69 0.77 -1.29
CA THR A 263 13.52 1.52 -2.55
C THR A 263 12.93 2.87 -2.24
N ASP A 264 13.57 3.93 -2.73
CA ASP A 264 13.08 5.29 -2.59
C ASP A 264 11.98 5.59 -3.62
N LEU A 265 11.18 6.63 -3.35
CA LEU A 265 10.19 7.15 -4.29
C LEU A 265 10.85 7.39 -5.66
N GLY A 266 10.23 6.88 -6.73
CA GLY A 266 10.71 7.04 -8.10
C GLY A 266 11.94 6.21 -8.48
N ALA A 267 12.59 5.52 -7.54
CA ALA A 267 13.81 4.73 -7.78
C ALA A 267 13.53 3.29 -8.26
N LEU A 268 12.41 3.08 -8.91
CA LEU A 268 11.99 1.79 -9.44
C LEU A 268 12.41 1.59 -10.89
N PRO A 269 12.65 0.35 -11.34
CA PRO A 269 12.76 0.03 -12.76
C PRO A 269 11.50 0.45 -13.55
N ALA A 270 11.66 0.70 -14.84
CA ALA A 270 10.52 0.92 -15.72
C ALA A 270 9.66 -0.35 -15.85
N LEU A 271 8.37 -0.18 -16.13
CA LEU A 271 7.51 -1.31 -16.51
C LEU A 271 8.02 -1.94 -17.81
N PRO A 272 7.96 -3.28 -17.96
CA PRO A 272 8.19 -3.94 -19.24
C PRO A 272 7.30 -3.35 -20.34
N GLY A 273 7.90 -2.97 -21.48
CA GLY A 273 7.23 -2.20 -22.53
C GLY A 273 6.10 -2.92 -23.30
N THR A 274 5.84 -4.20 -22.98
CA THR A 274 4.74 -4.99 -23.55
C THR A 274 3.44 -4.89 -22.73
N LEU A 275 3.49 -4.26 -21.57
CA LEU A 275 2.36 -4.12 -20.64
C LEU A 275 1.61 -2.81 -20.88
N THR A 276 0.30 -2.85 -20.68
CA THR A 276 -0.53 -1.65 -20.63
C THR A 276 -0.54 -1.09 -19.22
N PRO A 277 -0.03 0.12 -18.97
CA PRO A 277 -0.01 0.70 -17.64
C PRO A 277 -1.40 1.09 -17.13
N VAL A 278 -1.62 1.06 -15.80
CA VAL A 278 -2.89 1.50 -15.19
C VAL A 278 -3.22 2.95 -15.50
N TRP A 279 -2.22 3.82 -15.64
CA TRP A 279 -2.44 5.24 -15.92
C TRP A 279 -2.96 5.53 -17.32
N ASP A 280 -2.82 4.60 -18.29
CA ASP A 280 -3.46 4.75 -19.59
C ASP A 280 -5.00 4.68 -19.47
N ALA A 281 -5.50 3.81 -18.60
CA ALA A 281 -6.95 3.72 -18.31
C ALA A 281 -7.44 4.87 -17.42
N LEU A 282 -6.55 5.51 -16.66
CA LEU A 282 -6.87 6.54 -15.68
C LEU A 282 -6.50 7.97 -16.16
N GLN A 283 -6.15 8.18 -17.43
CA GLN A 283 -5.74 9.50 -17.95
C GLN A 283 -6.74 10.61 -17.61
N HIS A 284 -8.04 10.32 -17.64
CA HIS A 284 -9.12 11.26 -17.32
C HIS A 284 -9.24 11.57 -15.82
N ARG A 285 -8.56 10.83 -14.97
CA ARG A 285 -8.50 11.00 -13.50
C ARG A 285 -7.21 11.66 -13.02
N ILE A 286 -6.19 11.72 -13.88
CA ILE A 286 -4.92 12.38 -13.53
C ILE A 286 -5.16 13.87 -13.38
N VAL A 287 -4.95 14.37 -12.16
CA VAL A 287 -4.97 15.81 -11.90
C VAL A 287 -3.67 16.39 -12.41
N GLN A 288 -3.77 17.19 -13.49
CA GLN A 288 -2.61 17.89 -14.03
C GLN A 288 -2.30 19.13 -13.18
N PRO A 289 -1.01 19.47 -12.98
CA PRO A 289 -0.64 20.75 -12.40
C PRO A 289 -1.11 21.88 -13.30
N GLN A 290 -1.60 22.97 -12.70
CA GLN A 290 -2.02 24.18 -13.44
C GLN A 290 -0.83 25.04 -13.78
#